data_433ae8cea4d7612118ad309afc5bcc38
#
_entry.id   433ae8cea4d7612118ad309afc5bcc38
#
_cell.length_a   1.000
_cell.length_b   1.000
_cell.length_c   1.000
_cell.angle_alpha   90.00
_cell.angle_beta   90.00
_cell.angle_gamma   90.00
#
_symmetry.space_group_name_H-M   'P 1'
#
loop_
_entity.id
_entity.type
_entity.pdbx_description
1 polymer ?
#
loop_
_entity_poly.entity_id
_entity_poly.type
_entity_poly.pdbx_seq_one_letter_code
_entity_poly.pdbx_strand_id
1 'polypeptide(L)'
;MAVNNRLLIPWMKDRHRFVDPQFSRDSRNHDCLLKLGVKKLSTEVLLNDYVLPLPSTLSDTYWQHFKPLIGAISGTAFSAGSSYTLLSTLKQSKLAADENRNLRKPCELYDHQDQIFVSAFRHQRETRFLHDSVKEYRLFWLRVGLRHRVDSFINPEDYIQCLQVMKLRLSAEDRRMDPHLEQDSRTVLSPLTAPNSNIQRFSAYDWLAISQESVFLSRTAFNAESEYRQNIMASVATKQRLLCLSEVISHDYVGICWSQTSFPIHQPTREVLGKVPGNGQPKIDIVWRHLEQMKDVARHLKRYQIREFLADLYLTYEHLQDRLQESVAGFNLKNSAIWLNLNTSDHNAVLLNDIKSSWHMIEELVLSSSFDAGPIKAVRPGLMRYEKLLRALGCSSIVYPTVTRPELHSGRTVSNLLRQLRREGKLIDIKYSTEGKTIYAHRVVLAAISEKCALQFSGRWKVDDVIEYDKDVDPEDFLSYHTLSTIINYAYEDEINWEEMEVSESDDADAKAVKLDLLLDVHKGADCWLIPALASQVEDKILIAGRAFINLENVIRIRERAEQVRAKAVERMCAEFIEQNRDTVEKVHSGIL
;
A
#
# COMPACT_ATOMS: atom_id res chain seq x y z
N MET A 1 52.39 -46.55 4.17
CA MET A 1 52.05 -46.01 5.49
C MET A 1 52.98 -44.92 6.01
N ALA A 2 54.16 -44.79 5.50
CA ALA A 2 55.18 -44.03 6.21
C ALA A 2 55.13 -42.49 6.10
N VAL A 3 54.58 -41.89 5.06
CA VAL A 3 54.72 -40.45 4.88
C VAL A 3 53.64 -39.62 5.57
N ASN A 4 52.38 -40.04 5.51
CA ASN A 4 51.29 -39.24 6.06
C ASN A 4 51.13 -39.35 7.60
N ASN A 5 51.58 -40.46 8.19
CA ASN A 5 51.45 -40.64 9.65
C ASN A 5 52.46 -39.82 10.47
N ARG A 6 53.57 -39.32 9.86
CA ARG A 6 54.52 -38.43 10.55
C ARG A 6 53.89 -37.13 10.99
N LEU A 7 52.93 -36.61 10.24
CA LEU A 7 52.24 -35.38 10.58
C LEU A 7 51.32 -35.54 11.80
N LEU A 8 50.91 -36.80 12.11
CA LEU A 8 50.06 -37.10 13.27
C LEU A 8 50.89 -37.32 14.57
N ILE A 9 52.16 -37.67 14.45
CA ILE A 9 53.02 -38.02 15.64
C ILE A 9 53.03 -36.93 16.70
N PRO A 10 53.17 -35.62 16.40
CA PRO A 10 53.16 -34.56 17.44
C PRO A 10 51.88 -34.55 18.26
N TRP A 11 50.78 -35.06 17.76
CA TRP A 11 49.44 -35.03 18.33
C TRP A 11 49.05 -36.29 19.07
N MET A 12 49.84 -37.38 18.93
CA MET A 12 49.53 -38.67 19.56
C MET A 12 49.73 -38.63 21.06
N LYS A 13 48.75 -39.10 21.80
CA LYS A 13 48.77 -39.14 23.27
C LYS A 13 49.78 -40.15 23.83
N ASP A 14 49.89 -41.30 23.22
CA ASP A 14 50.71 -42.45 23.65
C ASP A 14 51.84 -42.76 22.66
N ARG A 15 52.72 -41.81 22.39
CA ARG A 15 53.78 -41.90 21.38
C ARG A 15 54.67 -43.15 21.56
N HIS A 16 54.95 -43.53 22.81
CA HIS A 16 55.80 -44.67 23.15
C HIS A 16 55.23 -46.05 22.70
N ARG A 17 53.95 -46.11 22.32
CA ARG A 17 53.30 -47.32 21.81
C ARG A 17 53.47 -47.51 20.28
N PHE A 18 54.08 -46.55 19.63
CA PHE A 18 54.27 -46.59 18.18
C PHE A 18 55.72 -46.84 17.81
N VAL A 19 55.92 -47.65 16.78
CA VAL A 19 57.24 -47.90 16.23
C VAL A 19 57.79 -46.64 15.60
N ASP A 20 59.06 -46.30 15.84
CA ASP A 20 59.71 -45.14 15.24
C ASP A 20 59.54 -45.20 13.73
N PRO A 21 59.07 -44.13 13.09
CA PRO A 21 58.88 -44.06 11.64
C PRO A 21 60.16 -44.30 10.85
N GLN A 22 61.33 -44.00 11.41
CA GLN A 22 62.59 -44.28 10.75
C GLN A 22 62.88 -45.78 10.66
N PHE A 23 62.55 -46.51 11.75
CA PHE A 23 62.73 -47.97 11.78
C PHE A 23 61.78 -48.70 10.83
N SER A 24 60.53 -48.21 10.68
CA SER A 24 59.50 -48.82 9.82
C SER A 24 59.65 -48.52 8.31
N ARG A 25 60.63 -47.68 7.92
CA ARG A 25 60.87 -47.32 6.50
C ARG A 25 61.51 -48.42 5.69
N ASP A 26 62.33 -49.25 6.32
CA ASP A 26 62.94 -50.38 5.64
C ASP A 26 61.85 -51.49 5.46
N SER A 27 61.67 -51.91 4.21
CA SER A 27 60.69 -52.94 3.87
C SER A 27 60.91 -54.27 4.64
N ARG A 28 62.15 -54.59 4.94
CA ARG A 28 62.51 -55.77 5.71
C ARG A 28 62.06 -55.66 7.16
N ASN A 29 62.25 -54.46 7.76
CA ASN A 29 61.82 -54.22 9.11
C ASN A 29 60.27 -54.18 9.21
N HIS A 30 59.61 -53.66 8.17
CA HIS A 30 58.14 -53.64 8.09
C HIS A 30 57.56 -55.06 8.12
N ASP A 31 58.06 -55.97 7.31
CA ASP A 31 57.60 -57.31 7.25
C ASP A 31 57.91 -58.10 8.56
N CYS A 32 59.05 -57.82 9.16
CA CYS A 32 59.41 -58.41 10.44
C CYS A 32 58.46 -57.94 11.56
N LEU A 33 58.13 -56.61 11.61
CA LEU A 33 57.20 -56.07 12.60
C LEU A 33 55.76 -56.62 12.45
N LEU A 34 55.31 -56.88 11.23
CA LEU A 34 54.02 -57.53 10.99
C LEU A 34 54.04 -58.97 11.48
N LYS A 35 55.10 -59.70 11.25
CA LYS A 35 55.30 -61.10 11.74
C LYS A 35 55.37 -61.15 13.30
N LEU A 36 55.85 -60.09 13.92
CA LEU A 36 55.87 -59.97 15.38
C LEU A 36 54.54 -59.53 15.98
N GLY A 37 53.47 -59.41 15.15
CA GLY A 37 52.15 -59.03 15.62
C GLY A 37 51.89 -57.55 15.76
N VAL A 38 52.80 -56.66 15.25
CA VAL A 38 52.57 -55.24 15.23
C VAL A 38 51.47 -54.92 14.24
N LYS A 39 50.35 -54.38 14.70
CA LYS A 39 49.20 -54.09 13.86
C LYS A 39 49.42 -52.82 13.05
N LYS A 40 49.09 -52.90 11.77
CA LYS A 40 48.98 -51.72 10.91
C LYS A 40 47.63 -51.04 11.18
N LEU A 41 47.65 -49.86 11.81
CA LEU A 41 46.44 -49.10 12.06
C LEU A 41 46.07 -48.26 10.82
N SER A 42 44.79 -48.16 10.54
CA SER A 42 44.30 -47.24 9.54
C SER A 42 44.46 -45.79 10.03
N THR A 43 44.55 -44.84 9.13
CA THR A 43 44.61 -43.42 9.49
C THR A 43 43.39 -43.01 10.31
N GLU A 44 42.25 -43.61 10.04
CA GLU A 44 41.00 -43.40 10.79
C GLU A 44 41.11 -43.82 12.26
N VAL A 45 41.61 -45.01 12.54
CA VAL A 45 41.87 -45.51 13.90
C VAL A 45 42.88 -44.62 14.63
N LEU A 46 43.95 -44.22 13.93
CA LEU A 46 44.94 -43.28 14.50
C LEU A 46 44.32 -41.94 14.90
N LEU A 47 43.45 -41.39 14.04
CA LEU A 47 42.79 -40.14 14.33
C LEU A 47 41.81 -40.25 15.49
N ASN A 48 40.95 -41.28 15.47
CA ASN A 48 39.89 -41.44 16.48
C ASN A 48 40.44 -41.80 17.85
N ASP A 49 41.38 -42.72 17.91
CA ASP A 49 41.80 -43.33 19.19
C ASP A 49 43.00 -42.61 19.82
N TYR A 50 43.86 -42.00 19.02
CA TYR A 50 45.14 -41.49 19.49
C TYR A 50 45.37 -39.97 19.28
N VAL A 51 44.69 -39.33 18.35
CA VAL A 51 44.84 -37.92 18.06
C VAL A 51 43.70 -37.10 18.65
N LEU A 52 42.48 -37.49 18.43
CA LEU A 52 41.30 -36.80 18.91
C LEU A 52 40.91 -37.25 20.33
N PRO A 53 40.34 -36.38 21.19
CA PRO A 53 40.16 -34.93 20.96
C PRO A 53 41.46 -34.15 21.10
N LEU A 54 41.58 -33.06 20.32
CA LEU A 54 42.67 -32.12 20.43
C LEU A 54 42.53 -31.23 21.70
N PRO A 55 43.60 -30.60 22.20
CA PRO A 55 43.51 -29.65 23.31
C PRO A 55 42.62 -28.44 22.87
N SER A 56 41.89 -27.86 23.84
CA SER A 56 40.93 -26.79 23.55
C SER A 56 41.59 -25.50 23.03
N THR A 57 42.85 -25.25 23.37
CA THR A 57 43.65 -24.13 22.93
C THR A 57 45.02 -24.63 22.49
N LEU A 58 45.52 -24.09 21.36
CA LEU A 58 46.79 -24.51 20.78
C LEU A 58 47.92 -23.58 21.28
N SER A 59 48.95 -24.22 21.95
CA SER A 59 50.20 -23.53 22.23
C SER A 59 50.99 -23.24 20.97
N ASP A 60 51.94 -22.33 20.98
CA ASP A 60 52.78 -21.99 19.82
C ASP A 60 53.49 -23.22 19.22
N THR A 61 53.93 -24.16 20.08
CA THR A 61 54.55 -25.42 19.66
C THR A 61 53.60 -26.29 18.86
N TYR A 62 52.32 -26.42 19.29
CA TYR A 62 51.31 -27.18 18.57
C TYR A 62 50.83 -26.42 17.33
N TRP A 63 50.81 -25.10 17.37
CA TRP A 63 50.35 -24.30 16.25
C TRP A 63 51.15 -24.51 14.97
N GLN A 64 52.49 -24.63 15.08
CA GLN A 64 53.36 -24.93 13.92
C GLN A 64 53.00 -26.22 13.21
N HIS A 65 52.43 -27.19 13.93
CA HIS A 65 52.03 -28.49 13.39
C HIS A 65 50.55 -28.55 12.98
N PHE A 66 49.77 -27.52 13.28
CA PHE A 66 48.32 -27.54 13.12
C PHE A 66 47.90 -27.53 11.64
N LYS A 67 48.45 -26.66 10.82
CA LYS A 67 48.15 -26.61 9.38
C LYS A 67 48.52 -27.95 8.68
N PRO A 68 49.70 -28.51 8.90
CA PRO A 68 50.05 -29.83 8.36
C PRO A 68 49.09 -30.95 8.85
N LEU A 69 48.63 -30.91 10.10
CA LEU A 69 47.66 -31.86 10.62
C LEU A 69 46.33 -31.76 9.85
N ILE A 70 45.80 -30.59 9.68
CA ILE A 70 44.55 -30.37 8.92
C ILE A 70 44.69 -30.83 7.48
N GLY A 71 45.83 -30.57 6.83
CA GLY A 71 46.12 -31.09 5.50
C GLY A 71 46.10 -32.61 5.41
N ALA A 72 46.69 -33.31 6.40
CA ALA A 72 46.67 -34.76 6.48
C ALA A 72 45.24 -35.33 6.73
N ILE A 73 44.49 -34.71 7.63
CA ILE A 73 43.10 -35.07 7.91
C ILE A 73 42.22 -34.83 6.67
N SER A 74 42.38 -33.69 6.02
CA SER A 74 41.65 -33.35 4.79
C SER A 74 41.92 -34.37 3.67
N GLY A 75 43.19 -34.71 3.43
CA GLY A 75 43.55 -35.71 2.45
C GLY A 75 42.94 -37.10 2.74
N THR A 76 42.85 -37.47 4.02
CA THR A 76 42.18 -38.73 4.44
C THR A 76 40.68 -38.65 4.25
N ALA A 77 40.04 -37.58 4.60
CA ALA A 77 38.59 -37.40 4.50
C ALA A 77 38.09 -37.38 3.04
N PHE A 78 38.95 -37.03 2.07
CA PHE A 78 38.65 -37.07 0.65
C PHE A 78 39.10 -38.34 -0.09
N SER A 79 39.83 -39.24 0.58
CA SER A 79 40.21 -40.50 -0.04
C SER A 79 38.99 -41.41 -0.33
N ALA A 80 39.04 -42.14 -1.46
CA ALA A 80 38.02 -43.10 -1.80
C ALA A 80 37.98 -44.21 -0.72
N GLY A 81 36.91 -44.29 0.04
CA GLY A 81 36.75 -45.25 1.14
C GLY A 81 36.81 -44.63 2.55
N SER A 82 36.79 -43.27 2.70
CA SER A 82 36.62 -42.68 4.01
C SER A 82 35.28 -43.12 4.63
N SER A 83 35.34 -43.68 5.86
CA SER A 83 34.15 -44.20 6.48
C SER A 83 33.21 -43.06 6.96
N TYR A 84 31.93 -43.36 6.98
CA TYR A 84 30.92 -42.45 7.55
C TYR A 84 31.24 -42.12 9.03
N THR A 85 31.81 -43.07 9.75
CA THR A 85 32.21 -42.92 11.17
C THR A 85 33.27 -41.86 11.34
N LEU A 86 34.30 -41.82 10.48
CA LEU A 86 35.34 -40.80 10.52
C LEU A 86 34.75 -39.38 10.34
N LEU A 87 33.92 -39.20 9.31
CA LEU A 87 33.28 -37.90 9.08
C LEU A 87 32.38 -37.48 10.24
N SER A 88 31.65 -38.43 10.83
CA SER A 88 30.82 -38.17 12.01
C SER A 88 31.67 -37.73 13.21
N THR A 89 32.79 -38.39 13.47
CA THR A 89 33.73 -38.03 14.53
C THR A 89 34.33 -36.65 14.31
N LEU A 90 34.75 -36.35 13.07
CA LEU A 90 35.34 -35.06 12.74
C LEU A 90 34.33 -33.92 12.91
N LYS A 91 33.07 -34.14 12.55
CA LYS A 91 31.99 -33.13 12.77
C LYS A 91 31.78 -32.78 14.24
N GLN A 92 31.93 -33.77 15.13
CA GLN A 92 31.71 -33.58 16.57
C GLN A 92 32.97 -33.16 17.33
N SER A 93 34.13 -33.25 16.70
CA SER A 93 35.42 -32.93 17.34
C SER A 93 35.72 -31.43 17.27
N LYS A 94 36.33 -30.91 18.33
CA LYS A 94 36.88 -29.55 18.35
C LYS A 94 38.20 -29.56 17.58
N LEU A 95 38.13 -29.34 16.27
CA LEU A 95 39.29 -29.36 15.38
C LEU A 95 39.41 -28.14 14.48
N ALA A 96 38.43 -27.25 14.48
CA ALA A 96 38.45 -26.01 13.72
C ALA A 96 38.98 -24.88 14.59
N ALA A 97 40.12 -24.29 14.26
CA ALA A 97 40.68 -23.16 15.00
C ALA A 97 40.02 -21.85 14.58
N ASP A 98 39.57 -21.06 15.56
CA ASP A 98 39.21 -19.66 15.36
C ASP A 98 40.48 -18.79 15.26
N GLU A 99 40.30 -17.49 14.96
CA GLU A 99 41.44 -16.57 14.80
C GLU A 99 42.25 -16.38 16.11
N ASN A 100 41.64 -16.66 17.27
CA ASN A 100 42.30 -16.67 18.57
C ASN A 100 42.97 -18.02 18.89
N ARG A 101 43.05 -18.94 17.94
CA ARG A 101 43.60 -20.31 18.06
C ARG A 101 42.84 -21.21 19.05
N ASN A 102 41.62 -20.86 19.43
CA ASN A 102 40.77 -21.75 20.19
C ASN A 102 40.16 -22.80 19.28
N LEU A 103 40.16 -24.06 19.67
CA LEU A 103 39.57 -25.11 18.89
C LEU A 103 38.09 -25.23 19.20
N ARG A 104 37.30 -25.20 18.13
CA ARG A 104 35.86 -25.31 18.12
C ARG A 104 35.38 -26.45 17.23
N LYS A 105 34.13 -26.86 17.38
CA LYS A 105 33.51 -27.73 16.39
C LYS A 105 33.34 -26.99 15.08
N PRO A 106 33.49 -27.62 13.90
CA PRO A 106 33.29 -26.94 12.62
C PRO A 106 31.91 -26.26 12.51
N CYS A 107 30.85 -26.87 13.06
CA CYS A 107 29.50 -26.31 13.06
C CYS A 107 29.32 -25.07 13.98
N GLU A 108 30.32 -24.66 14.72
CA GLU A 108 30.32 -23.43 15.54
C GLU A 108 30.93 -22.24 14.79
N LEU A 109 31.55 -22.49 13.61
CA LEU A 109 32.19 -21.48 12.79
C LEU A 109 31.50 -21.31 11.44
N TYR A 110 31.68 -20.13 10.84
CA TYR A 110 31.06 -19.74 9.58
C TYR A 110 32.06 -19.63 8.45
N ASP A 111 31.59 -19.82 7.23
CA ASP A 111 32.39 -19.67 6.01
C ASP A 111 32.70 -18.18 5.76
N HIS A 112 34.00 -17.87 5.73
CA HIS A 112 34.49 -16.52 5.47
C HIS A 112 34.23 -15.98 4.06
N GLN A 113 33.81 -16.82 3.10
CA GLN A 113 33.42 -16.40 1.76
C GLN A 113 31.95 -15.99 1.67
N ASP A 114 31.16 -16.32 2.69
CA ASP A 114 29.77 -15.92 2.73
C ASP A 114 29.61 -14.49 3.29
N GLN A 115 29.25 -13.57 2.40
CA GLN A 115 29.15 -12.15 2.71
C GLN A 115 28.12 -11.84 3.79
N ILE A 116 27.06 -12.64 3.92
CA ILE A 116 26.03 -12.43 4.96
C ILE A 116 26.67 -12.66 6.34
N PHE A 117 27.39 -13.79 6.51
CA PHE A 117 28.05 -14.08 7.78
C PHE A 117 29.19 -13.11 8.07
N VAL A 118 30.01 -12.77 7.05
CA VAL A 118 31.09 -11.78 7.20
C VAL A 118 30.55 -10.43 7.64
N SER A 119 29.45 -9.98 7.08
CA SER A 119 28.83 -8.71 7.45
C SER A 119 28.19 -8.76 8.84
N ALA A 120 27.46 -9.82 9.16
CA ALA A 120 26.81 -9.97 10.45
C ALA A 120 27.82 -10.01 11.61
N PHE A 121 28.87 -10.83 11.46
CA PHE A 121 29.85 -11.12 12.52
C PHE A 121 31.14 -10.31 12.42
N ARG A 122 31.17 -9.19 11.69
CA ARG A 122 32.37 -8.36 11.50
C ARG A 122 33.12 -8.06 12.79
N HIS A 123 32.41 -7.68 13.86
CA HIS A 123 32.99 -7.39 15.18
C HIS A 123 33.26 -8.62 16.06
N GLN A 124 32.89 -9.80 15.58
CA GLN A 124 33.13 -11.09 16.23
C GLN A 124 33.99 -12.02 15.38
N ARG A 125 34.75 -11.43 14.44
CA ARG A 125 35.51 -12.17 13.44
C ARG A 125 36.45 -13.18 14.08
N GLU A 126 37.14 -12.79 15.14
CA GLU A 126 38.14 -13.60 15.82
C GLU A 126 37.58 -14.92 16.39
N THR A 127 36.29 -14.95 16.74
CA THR A 127 35.66 -16.10 17.38
C THR A 127 34.65 -16.85 16.53
N ARG A 128 34.30 -16.31 15.35
CA ARG A 128 33.24 -16.83 14.47
C ARG A 128 33.73 -17.41 13.16
N PHE A 129 34.99 -17.17 12.77
CA PHE A 129 35.54 -17.64 11.51
C PHE A 129 36.78 -18.48 11.73
N LEU A 130 37.09 -19.27 10.70
CA LEU A 130 38.32 -20.06 10.69
C LEU A 130 39.55 -19.17 10.63
N HIS A 131 40.60 -19.58 11.35
CA HIS A 131 41.91 -18.95 11.27
C HIS A 131 42.46 -18.95 9.83
N ASP A 132 43.08 -17.87 9.42
CA ASP A 132 43.58 -17.67 8.05
C ASP A 132 44.50 -18.80 7.55
N SER A 133 45.30 -19.40 8.43
CA SER A 133 46.23 -20.48 8.05
C SER A 133 45.55 -21.75 7.54
N VAL A 134 44.28 -21.98 7.84
CA VAL A 134 43.55 -23.19 7.47
C VAL A 134 42.39 -22.94 6.51
N LYS A 135 42.18 -21.70 6.07
CA LYS A 135 41.12 -21.34 5.11
C LYS A 135 41.28 -22.02 3.74
N GLU A 136 42.51 -22.38 3.34
CA GLU A 136 42.77 -23.11 2.08
C GLU A 136 42.08 -24.47 2.02
N TYR A 137 41.76 -25.09 3.18
CA TYR A 137 41.03 -26.36 3.25
C TYR A 137 39.51 -26.15 3.29
N ARG A 138 38.99 -25.12 2.69
CA ARG A 138 37.55 -24.76 2.73
C ARG A 138 36.63 -25.92 2.40
N LEU A 139 36.89 -26.65 1.32
CA LEU A 139 36.06 -27.82 0.92
C LEU A 139 35.99 -28.90 1.99
N PHE A 140 37.10 -29.13 2.69
CA PHE A 140 37.12 -30.06 3.83
C PHE A 140 36.23 -29.52 4.97
N TRP A 141 36.35 -28.22 5.31
CA TRP A 141 35.58 -27.63 6.38
C TRP A 141 34.07 -27.66 6.10
N LEU A 142 33.67 -27.40 4.84
CA LEU A 142 32.28 -27.54 4.41
C LEU A 142 31.76 -28.98 4.59
N ARG A 143 32.58 -29.97 4.23
CA ARG A 143 32.21 -31.38 4.36
C ARG A 143 32.05 -31.83 5.82
N VAL A 144 32.84 -31.29 6.73
CA VAL A 144 32.79 -31.61 8.16
C VAL A 144 31.86 -30.68 8.96
N GLY A 145 31.09 -29.82 8.29
CA GLY A 145 29.99 -29.08 8.91
C GLY A 145 30.23 -27.60 9.20
N LEU A 146 31.23 -26.96 8.56
CA LEU A 146 31.35 -25.51 8.58
C LEU A 146 30.05 -24.88 8.08
N ARG A 147 29.51 -23.92 8.82
CA ARG A 147 28.26 -23.27 8.44
C ARG A 147 28.43 -22.40 7.19
N HIS A 148 27.58 -22.61 6.22
CA HIS A 148 27.59 -21.90 4.93
C HIS A 148 26.20 -21.97 4.29
N ARG A 149 25.96 -21.13 3.31
CA ARG A 149 24.77 -21.24 2.46
C ARG A 149 24.93 -22.36 1.44
N VAL A 150 23.91 -23.20 1.29
CA VAL A 150 23.84 -24.24 0.26
C VAL A 150 22.89 -23.73 -0.84
N ASP A 151 23.35 -23.66 -2.08
CA ASP A 151 22.56 -23.19 -3.23
C ASP A 151 21.87 -21.85 -2.94
N SER A 152 22.60 -20.91 -2.32
CA SER A 152 22.07 -19.63 -1.84
C SER A 152 21.03 -19.70 -0.70
N PHE A 153 20.72 -20.92 -0.21
CA PHE A 153 19.85 -21.10 0.95
C PHE A 153 20.64 -20.94 2.25
N ILE A 154 20.13 -20.08 3.13
CA ILE A 154 20.65 -19.90 4.49
C ILE A 154 19.79 -20.70 5.48
N ASN A 155 20.43 -21.38 6.43
CA ASN A 155 19.72 -22.05 7.50
C ASN A 155 18.98 -21.02 8.37
N PRO A 156 17.70 -21.25 8.74
CA PRO A 156 16.93 -20.30 9.55
C PRO A 156 17.59 -19.92 10.86
N GLU A 157 18.13 -20.92 11.60
CA GLU A 157 18.81 -20.65 12.89
C GLU A 157 20.04 -19.75 12.72
N ASP A 158 20.84 -20.01 11.67
CA ASP A 158 22.01 -19.19 11.36
C ASP A 158 21.61 -17.78 10.95
N TYR A 159 20.51 -17.65 10.19
CA TYR A 159 20.00 -16.35 9.81
C TYR A 159 19.48 -15.55 11.01
N ILE A 160 18.74 -16.18 11.91
CA ILE A 160 18.29 -15.57 13.16
C ILE A 160 19.49 -15.07 13.98
N GLN A 161 20.57 -15.87 14.09
CA GLN A 161 21.79 -15.43 14.77
C GLN A 161 22.41 -14.19 14.10
N CYS A 162 22.46 -14.14 12.77
CA CYS A 162 22.90 -12.94 12.05
C CYS A 162 22.06 -11.72 12.38
N LEU A 163 20.72 -11.86 12.39
CA LEU A 163 19.81 -10.79 12.73
C LEU A 163 19.98 -10.32 14.19
N GLN A 164 20.17 -11.24 15.13
CA GLN A 164 20.39 -10.91 16.54
C GLN A 164 21.67 -10.12 16.76
N VAL A 165 22.76 -10.51 16.10
CA VAL A 165 24.02 -9.76 16.17
C VAL A 165 23.88 -8.39 15.52
N MET A 166 23.19 -8.30 14.37
CA MET A 166 22.91 -7.00 13.74
C MET A 166 22.05 -6.12 14.63
N LYS A 167 21.05 -6.65 15.32
CA LYS A 167 20.23 -5.92 16.30
C LYS A 167 21.11 -5.30 17.40
N LEU A 168 22.04 -6.06 17.96
CA LEU A 168 22.97 -5.55 18.98
C LEU A 168 23.84 -4.41 18.45
N ARG A 169 24.39 -4.55 17.24
CA ARG A 169 25.18 -3.51 16.58
C ARG A 169 24.34 -2.26 16.28
N LEU A 170 23.11 -2.44 15.83
CA LEU A 170 22.18 -1.36 15.52
C LEU A 170 21.61 -0.68 16.77
N SER A 171 21.51 -1.36 17.89
CA SER A 171 21.05 -0.80 19.17
C SER A 171 22.14 -0.08 19.97
N ALA A 172 23.41 -0.31 19.66
CA ALA A 172 24.52 0.31 20.36
C ALA A 172 24.49 1.85 20.23
N GLU A 173 24.80 2.55 21.32
CA GLU A 173 24.84 4.01 21.36
C GLU A 173 25.87 4.61 20.40
N ASP A 174 26.94 3.88 20.12
CA ASP A 174 28.06 4.29 19.25
C ASP A 174 27.87 3.98 17.76
N ARG A 175 26.64 3.91 17.26
CA ARG A 175 26.34 3.63 15.84
C ARG A 175 27.10 4.51 14.85
N ARG A 176 27.38 5.75 15.25
CA ARG A 176 28.10 6.72 14.39
C ARG A 176 29.57 6.35 14.17
N MET A 177 30.11 5.45 14.98
CA MET A 177 31.52 5.02 14.92
C MET A 177 31.74 3.77 14.05
N ASP A 178 30.67 3.07 13.60
CA ASP A 178 30.80 1.91 12.73
C ASP A 178 30.56 2.30 11.25
N PRO A 179 31.63 2.56 10.47
CA PRO A 179 31.50 3.04 9.08
C PRO A 179 30.91 1.98 8.14
N HIS A 180 30.91 0.71 8.54
CA HIS A 180 30.41 -0.40 7.74
C HIS A 180 28.97 -0.80 8.08
N LEU A 181 28.40 -0.24 9.14
CA LEU A 181 27.12 -0.69 9.68
C LEU A 181 25.98 -0.66 8.66
N GLU A 182 25.90 0.38 7.85
CA GLU A 182 24.87 0.52 6.82
C GLU A 182 25.04 -0.53 5.72
N GLN A 183 26.27 -0.72 5.23
CA GLN A 183 26.55 -1.72 4.19
C GLN A 183 26.35 -3.15 4.71
N ASP A 184 26.79 -3.44 5.93
CA ASP A 184 26.60 -4.74 6.56
C ASP A 184 25.12 -5.04 6.79
N SER A 185 24.35 -4.06 7.26
CA SER A 185 22.89 -4.18 7.40
C SER A 185 22.22 -4.50 6.07
N ARG A 186 22.58 -3.79 4.99
CA ARG A 186 22.06 -4.10 3.63
C ARG A 186 22.37 -5.53 3.22
N THR A 187 23.60 -5.98 3.44
CA THR A 187 24.04 -7.32 3.06
C THR A 187 23.29 -8.40 3.86
N VAL A 188 23.16 -8.22 5.17
CA VAL A 188 22.46 -9.19 6.03
C VAL A 188 20.95 -9.23 5.73
N LEU A 189 20.33 -8.10 5.42
CA LEU A 189 18.91 -8.01 5.07
C LEU A 189 18.63 -8.35 3.59
N SER A 190 19.66 -8.52 2.74
CA SER A 190 19.48 -8.79 1.31
C SER A 190 18.58 -9.99 1.00
N PRO A 191 18.58 -11.10 1.77
CA PRO A 191 17.64 -12.19 1.55
C PRO A 191 16.17 -11.80 1.71
N LEU A 192 15.86 -10.78 2.51
CA LEU A 192 14.50 -10.27 2.71
C LEU A 192 14.09 -9.24 1.65
N THR A 193 15.06 -8.62 0.99
CA THR A 193 14.82 -7.52 0.03
C THR A 193 14.94 -7.94 -1.43
N ALA A 194 15.58 -9.08 -1.71
CA ALA A 194 15.77 -9.58 -3.07
C ALA A 194 14.54 -10.36 -3.56
N PRO A 195 14.01 -10.06 -4.77
CA PRO A 195 12.80 -10.71 -5.29
C PRO A 195 12.94 -12.22 -5.56
N ASN A 196 14.15 -12.75 -5.67
CA ASN A 196 14.44 -14.17 -5.95
C ASN A 196 15.21 -14.87 -4.82
N SER A 197 15.04 -14.43 -3.58
CA SER A 197 15.72 -15.06 -2.46
C SER A 197 15.12 -16.44 -2.15
N ASN A 198 15.98 -17.47 -1.97
CA ASN A 198 15.59 -18.84 -1.60
C ASN A 198 15.01 -18.96 -0.17
N ILE A 199 14.55 -17.85 0.40
CA ILE A 199 13.79 -17.76 1.66
C ILE A 199 12.43 -18.48 1.59
N GLN A 200 11.97 -18.85 0.40
CA GLN A 200 10.73 -19.61 0.20
C GLN A 200 10.68 -20.96 0.94
N ARG A 201 11.84 -21.46 1.39
CA ARG A 201 11.96 -22.72 2.13
C ARG A 201 11.77 -22.61 3.64
N PHE A 202 11.62 -21.41 4.18
CA PHE A 202 11.39 -21.23 5.62
C PHE A 202 9.99 -21.72 6.00
N SER A 203 9.91 -22.46 7.11
CA SER A 203 8.65 -22.89 7.70
C SER A 203 7.90 -21.71 8.36
N ALA A 204 6.64 -21.93 8.73
CA ALA A 204 5.87 -20.94 9.49
C ALA A 204 6.52 -20.56 10.83
N TYR A 205 7.19 -21.52 11.49
CA TYR A 205 7.92 -21.27 12.74
C TYR A 205 9.17 -20.42 12.54
N ASP A 206 9.90 -20.64 11.44
CA ASP A 206 11.07 -19.84 11.09
C ASP A 206 10.65 -18.40 10.83
N TRP A 207 9.56 -18.19 10.07
CA TRP A 207 9.02 -16.87 9.81
C TRP A 207 8.56 -16.17 11.08
N LEU A 208 7.93 -16.90 12.01
CA LEU A 208 7.53 -16.32 13.29
C LEU A 208 8.75 -15.84 14.09
N ALA A 209 9.81 -16.63 14.18
CA ALA A 209 11.03 -16.29 14.86
C ALA A 209 11.75 -15.07 14.22
N ILE A 210 11.89 -15.09 12.89
CA ILE A 210 12.50 -14.00 12.12
C ILE A 210 11.69 -12.70 12.27
N SER A 211 10.36 -12.79 12.31
CA SER A 211 9.48 -11.63 12.41
C SER A 211 9.60 -10.86 13.72
N GLN A 212 10.14 -11.49 14.74
CA GLN A 212 10.34 -10.89 16.08
C GLN A 212 11.69 -10.16 16.21
N GLU A 213 12.59 -10.31 15.23
CA GLU A 213 13.91 -9.67 15.30
C GLU A 213 13.85 -8.18 14.90
N SER A 214 14.25 -7.30 15.81
CA SER A 214 14.25 -5.84 15.60
C SER A 214 15.53 -5.39 14.92
N VAL A 215 15.59 -5.49 13.60
CA VAL A 215 16.78 -5.18 12.79
C VAL A 215 16.56 -4.07 11.75
N PHE A 216 15.33 -3.60 11.60
CA PHE A 216 15.00 -2.53 10.69
C PHE A 216 15.09 -1.19 11.40
N LEU A 217 16.07 -0.38 11.01
CA LEU A 217 16.15 1.01 11.45
C LEU A 217 15.01 1.78 10.83
N SER A 218 14.08 2.22 11.68
CA SER A 218 13.09 3.18 11.24
C SER A 218 13.83 4.47 10.89
N ARG A 219 13.71 4.91 9.65
CA ARG A 219 13.97 6.29 9.28
C ARG A 219 12.62 6.95 8.98
N THR A 220 12.50 8.20 9.30
CA THR A 220 11.67 9.15 8.57
C THR A 220 12.24 9.18 7.16
N ALA A 221 12.08 8.09 6.45
CA ALA A 221 12.74 7.92 5.18
C ALA A 221 11.77 8.32 4.11
N PHE A 222 11.90 9.54 3.73
CA PHE A 222 11.31 9.91 2.50
C PHE A 222 12.35 9.82 1.43
N ASN A 223 12.15 8.89 0.51
CA ASN A 223 12.72 8.98 -0.81
C ASN A 223 12.39 10.37 -1.36
N ALA A 224 13.32 10.93 -2.10
CA ALA A 224 13.27 12.25 -2.71
C ALA A 224 12.07 12.48 -3.66
N GLU A 225 11.15 11.52 -3.77
CA GLU A 225 10.03 11.53 -4.70
C GLU A 225 8.88 12.47 -4.30
N SER A 226 8.79 12.86 -3.01
CA SER A 226 7.73 13.77 -2.56
C SER A 226 8.27 14.89 -1.68
N GLU A 227 8.52 16.04 -2.29
CA GLU A 227 9.04 17.22 -1.62
C GLU A 227 8.12 17.70 -0.48
N TYR A 228 6.78 17.56 -0.62
CA TYR A 228 5.87 18.00 0.42
C TYR A 228 5.96 17.12 1.68
N ARG A 229 6.10 15.82 1.53
CA ARG A 229 6.30 14.91 2.65
C ARG A 229 7.62 15.18 3.37
N GLN A 230 8.71 15.42 2.63
CA GLN A 230 10.03 15.75 3.17
C GLN A 230 10.00 17.03 3.99
N ASN A 231 9.41 18.10 3.46
CA ASN A 231 9.36 19.40 4.12
C ASN A 231 8.56 19.38 5.42
N ILE A 232 7.52 18.55 5.49
CA ILE A 232 6.68 18.43 6.68
C ILE A 232 7.37 17.56 7.73
N MET A 233 7.97 16.47 7.31
CA MET A 233 8.65 15.54 8.21
C MET A 233 9.98 16.08 8.76
N ALA A 234 10.63 16.99 8.06
CA ALA A 234 11.79 17.71 8.61
C ALA A 234 11.45 18.49 9.89
N SER A 235 10.18 18.87 10.07
CA SER A 235 9.69 19.54 11.29
C SER A 235 9.29 18.56 12.41
N VAL A 236 9.07 17.29 12.10
CA VAL A 236 8.71 16.24 13.07
C VAL A 236 9.95 15.40 13.36
N ALA A 237 10.70 15.76 14.40
CA ALA A 237 11.87 14.99 14.86
C ALA A 237 11.42 13.61 15.37
N THR A 238 11.23 12.65 14.47
CA THR A 238 10.95 11.27 14.84
C THR A 238 12.23 10.61 15.30
N LYS A 239 12.23 10.10 16.52
CA LYS A 239 13.35 9.32 17.05
C LYS A 239 13.48 8.05 16.20
N GLN A 240 14.70 7.80 15.71
CA GLN A 240 15.01 6.51 15.08
C GLN A 240 14.79 5.38 16.09
N ARG A 241 14.03 4.36 15.68
CA ARG A 241 13.82 3.15 16.46
C ARG A 241 14.11 1.91 15.62
N LEU A 242 14.42 0.83 16.28
CA LEU A 242 14.48 -0.48 15.66
C LEU A 242 13.07 -1.06 15.56
N LEU A 243 12.76 -1.61 14.39
CA LEU A 243 11.51 -2.32 14.11
C LEU A 243 11.80 -3.80 13.91
N CYS A 244 10.87 -4.64 14.31
CA CYS A 244 10.85 -6.04 13.88
C CYS A 244 10.09 -6.18 12.55
N LEU A 245 10.30 -7.31 11.86
CA LEU A 245 9.70 -7.53 10.55
C LEU A 245 8.16 -7.45 10.58
N SER A 246 7.53 -7.86 11.69
CA SER A 246 6.08 -7.74 11.89
C SER A 246 5.57 -6.31 12.07
N GLU A 247 6.47 -5.35 12.35
CA GLU A 247 6.13 -3.92 12.46
C GLU A 247 6.44 -3.15 11.17
N VAL A 248 7.11 -3.80 10.21
CA VAL A 248 7.47 -3.18 8.93
C VAL A 248 6.22 -3.05 8.05
N ILE A 249 6.03 -1.88 7.47
CA ILE A 249 4.93 -1.57 6.57
C ILE A 249 5.44 -1.58 5.13
N SER A 250 4.68 -2.18 4.22
CA SER A 250 5.02 -2.19 2.80
C SER A 250 5.03 -0.78 2.23
N HIS A 251 5.94 -0.54 1.29
CA HIS A 251 6.03 0.73 0.56
C HIS A 251 4.71 1.11 -0.14
N ASP A 252 3.91 0.13 -0.52
CA ASP A 252 2.58 0.34 -1.13
C ASP A 252 1.64 1.18 -0.24
N TYR A 253 1.87 1.18 1.07
CA TYR A 253 1.05 1.90 2.05
C TYR A 253 1.65 3.25 2.49
N VAL A 254 2.72 3.71 1.85
CA VAL A 254 3.36 5.00 2.20
C VAL A 254 2.34 6.13 2.23
N GLY A 255 1.49 6.23 1.20
CA GLY A 255 0.49 7.29 1.06
C GLY A 255 -0.46 7.41 2.25
N ILE A 256 -0.73 6.30 2.97
CA ILE A 256 -1.74 6.25 4.03
C ILE A 256 -1.19 6.20 5.46
N CYS A 257 0.12 6.29 5.63
CA CYS A 257 0.71 6.20 6.98
C CYS A 257 2.04 6.94 7.14
N TRP A 258 2.52 7.65 6.13
CA TRP A 258 3.84 8.29 6.13
C TRP A 258 4.08 9.26 7.30
N SER A 259 3.06 9.89 7.85
CA SER A 259 3.20 10.82 8.97
C SER A 259 3.42 10.13 10.32
N GLN A 260 3.05 8.85 10.43
CA GLN A 260 3.04 8.10 11.69
C GLN A 260 4.11 7.05 11.80
N THR A 261 4.53 6.51 10.67
CA THR A 261 5.47 5.42 10.62
C THR A 261 6.79 5.85 10.02
N SER A 262 7.82 5.32 10.64
CA SER A 262 9.14 5.38 10.06
C SER A 262 9.32 4.13 9.21
N PHE A 263 9.60 4.30 7.93
CA PHE A 263 9.87 3.20 7.03
C PHE A 263 11.32 2.75 7.19
N PRO A 264 11.60 1.45 7.20
CA PRO A 264 12.97 0.96 7.25
C PRO A 264 13.72 1.32 5.95
N ILE A 265 15.04 1.50 6.07
CA ILE A 265 15.92 1.82 4.93
C ILE A 265 15.85 0.73 3.85
N HIS A 266 15.74 -0.53 4.28
CA HIS A 266 15.67 -1.71 3.44
C HIS A 266 14.34 -2.39 3.68
N GLN A 267 13.43 -2.21 2.75
CA GLN A 267 12.11 -2.83 2.88
C GLN A 267 12.13 -4.26 2.37
N PRO A 268 11.51 -5.19 3.12
CA PRO A 268 11.27 -6.54 2.64
C PRO A 268 10.41 -6.55 1.37
N THR A 269 10.57 -7.60 0.57
CA THR A 269 9.71 -7.80 -0.61
C THR A 269 8.28 -8.15 -0.19
N ARG A 270 7.31 -7.94 -1.09
CA ARG A 270 5.92 -8.38 -0.87
C ARG A 270 5.79 -9.86 -0.53
N GLU A 271 6.62 -10.71 -1.17
CA GLU A 271 6.62 -12.16 -0.92
C GLU A 271 7.02 -12.49 0.51
N VAL A 272 8.00 -11.79 1.07
CA VAL A 272 8.43 -11.93 2.45
C VAL A 272 7.37 -11.42 3.39
N LEU A 273 6.85 -10.21 3.17
CA LEU A 273 5.80 -9.62 4.00
C LEU A 273 4.52 -10.47 4.02
N GLY A 274 4.17 -11.10 2.89
CA GLY A 274 3.03 -12.02 2.80
C GLY A 274 3.15 -13.28 3.67
N LYS A 275 4.36 -13.65 4.10
CA LYS A 275 4.60 -14.81 4.98
C LYS A 275 4.66 -14.45 6.47
N VAL A 276 4.70 -13.16 6.78
CA VAL A 276 4.80 -12.66 8.17
C VAL A 276 3.40 -12.37 8.71
N PRO A 277 3.09 -12.74 9.95
CA PRO A 277 1.85 -12.32 10.60
C PRO A 277 1.74 -10.79 10.63
N GLY A 278 0.68 -10.25 10.05
CA GLY A 278 0.46 -8.80 9.95
C GLY A 278 0.63 -8.22 8.54
N ASN A 279 1.08 -9.00 7.54
CA ASN A 279 1.12 -8.69 6.10
C ASN A 279 1.77 -7.37 5.66
N GLY A 280 2.55 -6.72 6.50
CA GLY A 280 3.12 -5.39 6.18
C GLY A 280 2.08 -4.30 5.94
N GLN A 281 0.82 -4.54 6.28
CA GLN A 281 -0.25 -3.54 6.24
C GLN A 281 -0.22 -2.70 7.53
N PRO A 282 -0.51 -1.40 7.43
CA PRO A 282 -0.59 -0.56 8.62
C PRO A 282 -1.78 -0.99 9.48
N LYS A 283 -1.58 -0.97 10.79
CA LYS A 283 -2.68 -1.12 11.74
C LYS A 283 -3.63 0.06 11.59
N ILE A 284 -4.92 -0.16 11.74
CA ILE A 284 -5.95 0.87 11.56
C ILE A 284 -5.74 2.09 12.45
N ASP A 285 -5.26 1.91 13.68
CA ASP A 285 -4.95 3.02 14.59
C ASP A 285 -3.82 3.92 14.07
N ILE A 286 -2.88 3.38 13.31
CA ILE A 286 -1.82 4.13 12.63
C ILE A 286 -2.42 4.98 11.51
N VAL A 287 -3.33 4.42 10.73
CA VAL A 287 -4.02 5.11 9.63
C VAL A 287 -4.89 6.25 10.16
N TRP A 288 -5.62 6.02 11.26
CA TRP A 288 -6.42 7.07 11.91
C TRP A 288 -5.54 8.23 12.42
N ARG A 289 -4.44 7.94 13.08
CA ARG A 289 -3.48 8.97 13.53
C ARG A 289 -2.83 9.72 12.36
N HIS A 290 -2.57 9.01 11.26
CA HIS A 290 -2.11 9.66 10.04
C HIS A 290 -3.14 10.66 9.51
N LEU A 291 -4.40 10.27 9.43
CA LEU A 291 -5.49 11.14 8.97
C LEU A 291 -5.64 12.39 9.87
N GLU A 292 -5.50 12.25 11.18
CA GLU A 292 -5.51 13.38 12.11
C GLU A 292 -4.36 14.37 11.82
N GLN A 293 -3.16 13.85 11.56
CA GLN A 293 -2.01 14.71 11.21
C GLN A 293 -2.14 15.36 9.84
N MET A 294 -2.86 14.76 8.89
CA MET A 294 -3.08 15.35 7.56
C MET A 294 -3.74 16.72 7.67
N LYS A 295 -4.60 16.94 8.65
CA LYS A 295 -5.17 18.27 8.93
C LYS A 295 -4.11 19.32 9.31
N ASP A 296 -3.14 18.95 10.14
CA ASP A 296 -2.07 19.87 10.53
C ASP A 296 -1.12 20.12 9.36
N VAL A 297 -0.85 19.11 8.57
CA VAL A 297 -0.10 19.20 7.30
C VAL A 297 -0.77 20.20 6.35
N ALA A 298 -2.09 20.16 6.23
CA ALA A 298 -2.86 21.04 5.36
C ALA A 298 -2.61 22.53 5.62
N ARG A 299 -2.30 22.91 6.86
CA ARG A 299 -2.01 24.31 7.24
C ARG A 299 -0.71 24.84 6.64
N HIS A 300 0.24 23.95 6.35
CA HIS A 300 1.59 24.28 5.87
C HIS A 300 1.79 23.99 4.38
N LEU A 301 0.76 23.50 3.67
CA LEU A 301 0.84 23.17 2.25
C LEU A 301 1.12 24.41 1.39
N LYS A 302 1.89 24.18 0.33
CA LYS A 302 2.06 25.12 -0.78
C LYS A 302 1.15 24.72 -1.95
N ARG A 303 0.80 25.65 -2.81
CA ARG A 303 -0.16 25.44 -3.92
C ARG A 303 0.21 24.24 -4.82
N TYR A 304 1.48 24.06 -5.15
CA TYR A 304 1.94 22.96 -6.02
C TYR A 304 1.89 21.57 -5.35
N GLN A 305 1.73 21.50 -4.02
CA GLN A 305 1.66 20.26 -3.25
C GLN A 305 0.23 19.72 -3.08
N ILE A 306 -0.78 20.51 -3.46
CA ILE A 306 -2.20 20.20 -3.24
C ILE A 306 -2.58 18.86 -3.88
N ARG A 307 -2.15 18.61 -5.10
CA ARG A 307 -2.50 17.40 -5.84
C ARG A 307 -2.02 16.12 -5.15
N GLU A 308 -0.75 16.10 -4.73
CA GLU A 308 -0.18 14.94 -4.03
C GLU A 308 -0.82 14.75 -2.65
N PHE A 309 -1.06 15.84 -1.93
CA PHE A 309 -1.73 15.82 -0.65
C PHE A 309 -3.15 15.23 -0.75
N LEU A 310 -3.94 15.66 -1.72
CA LEU A 310 -5.30 15.14 -1.93
C LEU A 310 -5.27 13.68 -2.37
N ALA A 311 -4.30 13.26 -3.18
CA ALA A 311 -4.14 11.86 -3.56
C ALA A 311 -3.90 10.97 -2.33
N ASP A 312 -2.99 11.36 -1.43
CA ASP A 312 -2.72 10.64 -0.18
C ASP A 312 -3.95 10.60 0.75
N LEU A 313 -4.64 11.73 0.89
CA LEU A 313 -5.82 11.85 1.73
C LEU A 313 -6.95 10.93 1.25
N TYR A 314 -7.24 10.95 -0.04
CA TYR A 314 -8.30 10.12 -0.61
C TYR A 314 -7.92 8.63 -0.61
N LEU A 315 -6.66 8.30 -0.85
CA LEU A 315 -6.16 6.94 -0.69
C LEU A 315 -6.34 6.43 0.76
N THR A 316 -6.17 7.33 1.74
CA THR A 316 -6.40 7.02 3.15
C THR A 316 -7.87 6.72 3.44
N TYR A 317 -8.80 7.52 2.91
CA TYR A 317 -10.23 7.25 3.05
C TYR A 317 -10.65 5.94 2.36
N GLU A 318 -10.11 5.66 1.16
CA GLU A 318 -10.34 4.42 0.43
C GLU A 318 -9.90 3.20 1.24
N HIS A 319 -8.68 3.22 1.77
CA HIS A 319 -8.17 2.15 2.62
C HIS A 319 -9.02 1.92 3.87
N LEU A 320 -9.51 2.99 4.51
CA LEU A 320 -10.41 2.89 5.66
C LEU A 320 -11.78 2.29 5.26
N GLN A 321 -12.28 2.60 4.07
CA GLN A 321 -13.53 2.05 3.55
C GLN A 321 -13.39 0.58 3.19
N ASP A 322 -12.27 0.16 2.59
CA ASP A 322 -12.00 -1.24 2.24
C ASP A 322 -11.90 -2.13 3.48
N ARG A 323 -11.45 -1.57 4.61
CA ARG A 323 -11.35 -2.26 5.90
C ARG A 323 -12.42 -1.78 6.89
N LEU A 324 -13.64 -1.66 6.43
CA LEU A 324 -14.72 -0.97 7.13
C LEU A 324 -14.95 -1.46 8.58
N GLN A 325 -14.97 -2.77 8.80
CA GLN A 325 -15.22 -3.36 10.13
C GLN A 325 -14.13 -2.98 11.13
N GLU A 326 -12.86 -3.07 10.70
CA GLU A 326 -11.71 -2.71 11.54
C GLU A 326 -11.66 -1.19 11.77
N SER A 327 -11.99 -0.41 10.74
CA SER A 327 -11.99 1.05 10.81
C SER A 327 -13.01 1.57 11.81
N VAL A 328 -14.21 1.00 11.82
CA VAL A 328 -15.25 1.35 12.79
C VAL A 328 -14.84 0.95 14.21
N ALA A 329 -14.31 -0.27 14.40
CA ALA A 329 -13.86 -0.75 15.70
C ALA A 329 -12.70 0.07 16.27
N GLY A 330 -11.80 0.55 15.40
CA GLY A 330 -10.64 1.39 15.77
C GLY A 330 -10.92 2.89 15.82
N PHE A 331 -12.15 3.33 15.47
CA PHE A 331 -12.47 4.75 15.39
C PHE A 331 -12.70 5.36 16.77
N ASN A 332 -11.75 6.16 17.22
CA ASN A 332 -11.81 6.87 18.51
C ASN A 332 -11.70 8.40 18.36
N LEU A 333 -11.64 8.92 17.13
CA LEU A 333 -11.44 10.34 16.81
C LEU A 333 -12.75 11.08 16.53
N LYS A 334 -13.82 10.79 17.28
CA LYS A 334 -15.13 11.41 17.07
C LYS A 334 -15.10 12.94 17.12
N ASN A 335 -14.24 13.49 18.00
CA ASN A 335 -14.13 14.93 18.18
C ASN A 335 -13.05 15.58 17.29
N SER A 336 -12.46 14.84 16.37
CA SER A 336 -11.43 15.35 15.48
C SER A 336 -12.03 15.76 14.14
N ALA A 337 -11.79 16.99 13.72
CA ALA A 337 -12.19 17.47 12.40
C ALA A 337 -11.21 16.96 11.34
N ILE A 338 -11.39 15.73 10.91
CA ILE A 338 -10.49 15.00 10.00
C ILE A 338 -11.08 14.78 8.60
N TRP A 339 -12.31 15.21 8.36
CA TRP A 339 -13.02 15.05 7.11
C TRP A 339 -12.91 16.31 6.26
N LEU A 340 -12.20 16.23 5.14
CA LEU A 340 -12.04 17.36 4.22
C LEU A 340 -13.20 17.40 3.23
N ASN A 341 -14.13 18.33 3.44
CA ASN A 341 -15.39 18.43 2.69
C ASN A 341 -15.30 19.50 1.59
N LEU A 342 -14.75 19.14 0.43
CA LEU A 342 -14.53 20.05 -0.70
C LEU A 342 -15.71 20.08 -1.67
N ASN A 343 -16.03 21.24 -2.18
CA ASN A 343 -17.12 21.45 -3.15
C ASN A 343 -16.88 20.82 -4.52
N THR A 344 -15.66 20.38 -4.81
CA THR A 344 -15.30 19.79 -6.10
C THR A 344 -14.54 18.49 -5.89
N SER A 345 -14.74 17.53 -6.79
CA SER A 345 -13.93 16.32 -6.91
C SER A 345 -12.72 16.51 -7.83
N ASP A 346 -12.65 17.61 -8.59
CA ASP A 346 -11.51 17.92 -9.44
C ASP A 346 -10.37 18.51 -8.62
N HIS A 347 -9.30 17.75 -8.45
CA HIS A 347 -8.10 18.15 -7.70
C HIS A 347 -7.40 19.41 -8.27
N ASN A 348 -7.61 19.72 -9.55
CA ASN A 348 -7.00 20.88 -10.21
C ASN A 348 -7.77 22.18 -9.91
N ALA A 349 -9.05 22.05 -9.54
CA ALA A 349 -9.92 23.20 -9.21
C ALA A 349 -9.88 23.58 -7.73
N VAL A 350 -9.20 22.78 -6.86
CA VAL A 350 -9.15 23.02 -5.42
C VAL A 350 -8.20 24.17 -5.10
N LEU A 351 -8.68 25.12 -4.33
CA LEU A 351 -7.88 26.22 -3.82
C LEU A 351 -7.26 25.89 -2.46
N LEU A 352 -6.09 26.44 -2.19
CA LEU A 352 -5.37 26.24 -0.92
C LEU A 352 -6.20 26.66 0.30
N ASN A 353 -6.98 27.72 0.17
CA ASN A 353 -7.85 28.21 1.25
C ASN A 353 -8.99 27.22 1.55
N ASP A 354 -9.52 26.54 0.53
CA ASP A 354 -10.58 25.54 0.71
C ASP A 354 -10.04 24.36 1.52
N ILE A 355 -8.82 23.89 1.23
CA ILE A 355 -8.18 22.82 2.01
C ILE A 355 -7.97 23.23 3.47
N LYS A 356 -7.63 24.50 3.73
CA LYS A 356 -7.38 24.99 5.10
C LYS A 356 -8.65 25.16 5.94
N SER A 357 -9.78 25.43 5.30
CA SER A 357 -11.03 25.83 5.98
C SER A 357 -12.13 24.77 5.98
N SER A 358 -12.03 23.71 5.18
CA SER A 358 -13.11 22.75 4.94
C SER A 358 -13.00 21.44 5.73
N TRP A 359 -12.32 21.45 6.87
CA TRP A 359 -12.21 20.28 7.76
C TRP A 359 -13.36 20.24 8.76
N HIS A 360 -14.04 19.09 8.82
CA HIS A 360 -15.21 18.87 9.65
C HIS A 360 -15.10 17.65 10.55
N MET A 361 -15.79 17.65 11.67
CA MET A 361 -16.05 16.45 12.47
C MET A 361 -17.13 15.61 11.80
N ILE A 362 -17.16 14.32 12.10
CA ILE A 362 -18.16 13.41 11.52
C ILE A 362 -19.61 13.83 11.89
N GLU A 363 -19.80 14.39 13.07
CA GLU A 363 -21.08 14.86 13.58
C GLU A 363 -21.58 16.15 12.90
N GLU A 364 -20.67 16.92 12.29
CA GLU A 364 -20.98 18.11 11.52
C GLU A 364 -21.38 17.80 10.08
N LEU A 365 -21.20 16.54 9.64
CA LEU A 365 -21.46 16.12 8.28
C LEU A 365 -22.79 15.37 8.18
N VAL A 366 -23.47 15.61 7.09
CA VAL A 366 -24.74 14.98 6.77
C VAL A 366 -24.72 14.47 5.35
N LEU A 367 -25.08 13.20 5.16
CA LEU A 367 -25.23 12.58 3.86
C LEU A 367 -26.49 13.11 3.15
N SER A 368 -26.39 14.33 2.63
CA SER A 368 -27.45 14.98 1.86
C SER A 368 -26.79 15.77 0.73
N SER A 369 -27.41 15.77 -0.42
CA SER A 369 -26.88 16.48 -1.60
C SER A 369 -27.03 18.01 -1.55
N SER A 370 -27.82 18.57 -0.63
CA SER A 370 -28.28 19.97 -0.75
C SER A 370 -28.48 20.75 0.56
N PHE A 371 -28.05 20.23 1.73
CA PHE A 371 -28.43 20.86 2.99
C PHE A 371 -27.23 21.34 3.83
N ASP A 372 -27.02 22.68 3.88
CA ASP A 372 -26.14 23.33 4.83
C ASP A 372 -27.00 24.14 5.82
N ALA A 373 -26.98 23.78 7.12
CA ALA A 373 -27.69 24.53 8.16
C ALA A 373 -26.78 24.80 9.36
N GLY A 374 -26.33 26.03 9.50
CA GLY A 374 -25.47 26.42 10.61
C GLY A 374 -24.15 25.63 10.65
N PRO A 375 -23.87 24.90 11.74
CA PRO A 375 -22.65 24.08 11.86
C PRO A 375 -22.72 22.77 11.05
N ILE A 376 -23.92 22.34 10.64
CA ILE A 376 -24.11 21.09 9.89
C ILE A 376 -23.88 21.34 8.41
N LYS A 377 -23.05 20.52 7.77
CA LYS A 377 -22.64 20.64 6.37
C LYS A 377 -23.03 19.40 5.57
N ALA A 378 -23.58 19.62 4.38
CA ALA A 378 -23.78 18.53 3.42
C ALA A 378 -22.44 17.91 3.00
N VAL A 379 -22.41 16.59 2.88
CA VAL A 379 -21.24 15.88 2.33
C VAL A 379 -21.13 16.23 0.85
N ARG A 380 -20.00 16.82 0.48
CA ARG A 380 -19.71 17.28 -0.88
C ARG A 380 -19.17 16.12 -1.75
N PRO A 381 -19.15 16.29 -3.09
CA PRO A 381 -18.78 15.21 -4.03
C PRO A 381 -17.46 14.51 -3.73
N GLY A 382 -16.45 15.25 -3.23
CA GLY A 382 -15.16 14.66 -2.88
C GLY A 382 -15.24 13.59 -1.80
N LEU A 383 -16.12 13.76 -0.81
CA LEU A 383 -16.33 12.80 0.28
C LEU A 383 -17.47 11.80 0.02
N MET A 384 -18.42 12.11 -0.87
CA MET A 384 -19.59 11.27 -1.10
C MET A 384 -19.22 9.86 -1.59
N ARG A 385 -18.10 9.70 -2.30
CA ARG A 385 -17.56 8.39 -2.71
C ARG A 385 -17.26 7.45 -1.53
N TYR A 386 -17.11 7.99 -0.31
CA TYR A 386 -16.86 7.26 0.93
C TYR A 386 -18.11 7.13 1.82
N GLU A 387 -19.28 7.23 1.23
CA GLU A 387 -20.57 7.18 1.94
C GLU A 387 -20.69 5.98 2.89
N LYS A 388 -20.25 4.78 2.46
CA LYS A 388 -20.30 3.57 3.28
C LYS A 388 -19.49 3.74 4.57
N LEU A 389 -18.30 4.31 4.47
CA LEU A 389 -17.44 4.59 5.63
C LEU A 389 -18.08 5.66 6.52
N LEU A 390 -18.54 6.76 5.96
CA LEU A 390 -19.16 7.85 6.69
C LEU A 390 -20.40 7.38 7.46
N ARG A 391 -21.28 6.60 6.82
CA ARG A 391 -22.46 5.99 7.47
C ARG A 391 -22.08 5.08 8.64
N ALA A 392 -21.12 4.21 8.42
CA ALA A 392 -20.67 3.26 9.44
C ALA A 392 -20.06 3.95 10.67
N LEU A 393 -19.45 5.12 10.48
CA LEU A 393 -18.86 5.94 11.54
C LEU A 393 -19.87 6.88 12.22
N GLY A 394 -21.14 6.87 11.79
CA GLY A 394 -22.20 7.63 12.43
C GLY A 394 -22.49 9.00 11.79
N CYS A 395 -21.98 9.25 10.57
CA CYS A 395 -22.45 10.40 9.80
C CYS A 395 -23.97 10.27 9.60
N SER A 396 -24.71 11.28 10.03
CA SER A 396 -26.16 11.29 9.92
C SER A 396 -26.54 11.27 8.44
N SER A 397 -27.29 10.28 8.00
CA SER A 397 -28.13 10.50 6.84
C SER A 397 -29.29 11.33 7.35
N ILE A 398 -29.48 12.54 6.85
CA ILE A 398 -30.82 13.04 6.79
C ILE A 398 -31.49 12.17 5.70
N VAL A 399 -31.90 10.97 6.08
CA VAL A 399 -33.25 10.63 5.75
C VAL A 399 -33.99 11.82 6.39
N TYR A 400 -34.54 12.72 5.57
CA TYR A 400 -35.65 13.51 6.07
C TYR A 400 -36.47 12.49 6.81
N PRO A 401 -36.67 12.59 8.16
CA PRO A 401 -37.62 11.74 8.74
C PRO A 401 -38.74 11.88 7.74
N THR A 402 -39.17 10.80 7.11
CA THR A 402 -40.59 10.71 6.82
C THR A 402 -41.12 11.05 8.16
N VAL A 403 -41.41 12.36 8.33
CA VAL A 403 -42.07 12.84 9.49
C VAL A 403 -43.31 12.00 9.43
N THR A 404 -43.31 10.90 10.20
CA THR A 404 -44.53 10.35 10.68
C THR A 404 -45.11 11.57 11.36
N ARG A 405 -45.76 12.35 10.51
CA ARG A 405 -46.46 13.54 10.94
C ARG A 405 -47.20 13.11 12.15
N PRO A 406 -46.95 13.68 13.37
CA PRO A 406 -48.02 13.69 14.31
C PRO A 406 -49.18 14.18 13.47
N GLU A 407 -50.29 13.46 13.45
CA GLU A 407 -51.53 13.91 12.79
C GLU A 407 -51.89 15.26 13.36
N LEU A 408 -51.17 16.29 12.91
CA LEU A 408 -51.56 17.67 13.05
C LEU A 408 -52.63 17.84 11.99
N HIS A 409 -53.84 17.82 12.49
CA HIS A 409 -55.02 18.18 11.75
C HIS A 409 -54.75 19.34 10.79
N SER A 410 -55.07 19.10 9.48
CA SER A 410 -54.97 20.00 8.36
C SER A 410 -53.52 20.38 7.90
N GLY A 411 -52.93 19.48 7.13
CA GLY A 411 -51.66 19.68 6.40
C GLY A 411 -51.70 20.73 5.32
N ARG A 412 -51.43 21.95 5.73
CA ARG A 412 -50.99 22.98 4.76
C ARG A 412 -49.52 23.29 5.06
N THR A 413 -48.61 22.48 4.50
CA THR A 413 -47.20 22.90 4.41
C THR A 413 -47.14 24.14 3.55
N VAL A 414 -46.19 25.06 3.83
CA VAL A 414 -45.96 26.28 3.04
C VAL A 414 -45.80 25.90 1.57
N SER A 415 -45.11 24.81 1.25
CA SER A 415 -44.94 24.31 -0.12
C SER A 415 -46.32 23.94 -0.76
N ASN A 416 -47.18 23.21 -0.06
CA ASN A 416 -48.49 22.87 -0.59
C ASN A 416 -49.37 24.11 -0.78
N LEU A 417 -49.25 25.07 0.13
CA LEU A 417 -49.95 26.35 -0.01
C LEU A 417 -49.47 27.14 -1.24
N LEU A 418 -48.15 27.27 -1.42
CA LEU A 418 -47.56 27.95 -2.59
C LEU A 418 -47.93 27.27 -3.89
N ARG A 419 -47.96 25.94 -3.91
CA ARG A 419 -48.39 25.12 -5.06
C ARG A 419 -49.88 25.38 -5.36
N GLN A 420 -50.73 25.41 -4.34
CA GLN A 420 -52.14 25.71 -4.51
C GLN A 420 -52.36 27.14 -5.01
N LEU A 421 -51.67 28.14 -4.42
CA LEU A 421 -51.75 29.53 -4.84
C LEU A 421 -51.32 29.70 -6.31
N ARG A 422 -50.27 28.96 -6.73
CA ARG A 422 -49.84 28.93 -8.12
C ARG A 422 -50.93 28.38 -9.06
N ARG A 423 -51.55 27.25 -8.69
CA ARG A 423 -52.66 26.63 -9.46
C ARG A 423 -53.88 27.53 -9.53
N GLU A 424 -54.14 28.31 -8.49
CA GLU A 424 -55.26 29.27 -8.41
C GLU A 424 -54.88 30.63 -9.05
N GLY A 425 -53.64 30.80 -9.55
CA GLY A 425 -53.21 32.09 -10.12
C GLY A 425 -53.06 33.22 -9.12
N LYS A 426 -53.00 32.92 -7.80
CA LYS A 426 -52.94 33.88 -6.73
C LYS A 426 -51.50 34.23 -6.34
N LEU A 427 -51.26 35.49 -6.01
CA LEU A 427 -49.94 36.03 -5.58
C LEU A 427 -48.81 35.78 -6.62
N ILE A 428 -49.18 35.58 -7.87
CA ILE A 428 -48.23 35.43 -8.97
C ILE A 428 -47.56 36.79 -9.18
N ASP A 429 -46.22 36.79 -9.15
CA ASP A 429 -45.41 37.98 -9.31
C ASP A 429 -44.39 37.88 -10.48
N ILE A 430 -44.42 36.70 -11.19
CA ILE A 430 -43.65 36.52 -12.42
C ILE A 430 -44.36 35.55 -13.38
N LYS A 431 -44.20 35.80 -14.68
CA LYS A 431 -44.74 34.97 -15.76
C LYS A 431 -43.61 34.66 -16.75
N TYR A 432 -43.60 33.45 -17.25
CA TYR A 432 -42.71 33.04 -18.33
C TYR A 432 -43.53 32.69 -19.56
N SER A 433 -43.20 33.26 -20.69
CA SER A 433 -43.87 32.98 -21.98
C SER A 433 -42.88 32.27 -22.89
N THR A 434 -43.29 31.14 -23.45
CA THR A 434 -42.54 30.39 -24.47
C THR A 434 -43.50 29.61 -25.32
N GLU A 435 -43.23 29.46 -26.62
CA GLU A 435 -44.07 28.75 -27.59
C GLU A 435 -45.55 29.16 -27.54
N GLY A 436 -45.84 30.45 -27.29
CA GLY A 436 -47.20 30.97 -27.15
C GLY A 436 -47.94 30.52 -25.89
N LYS A 437 -47.28 29.87 -24.95
CA LYS A 437 -47.84 29.42 -23.69
C LYS A 437 -47.22 30.18 -22.51
N THR A 438 -48.01 30.41 -21.46
CA THR A 438 -47.56 31.13 -20.29
C THR A 438 -47.51 30.25 -19.05
N ILE A 439 -46.40 30.29 -18.29
CA ILE A 439 -46.22 29.58 -17.05
C ILE A 439 -46.14 30.63 -15.91
N TYR A 440 -46.93 30.44 -14.87
CA TYR A 440 -47.02 31.34 -13.72
C TYR A 440 -46.15 30.83 -12.58
N ALA A 441 -45.46 31.76 -11.88
CA ALA A 441 -44.60 31.37 -10.77
C ALA A 441 -44.54 32.50 -9.71
N HIS A 442 -43.91 32.17 -8.58
CA HIS A 442 -43.56 33.13 -7.52
C HIS A 442 -42.04 33.35 -7.48
N ARG A 443 -41.59 34.58 -7.57
CA ARG A 443 -40.15 34.94 -7.55
C ARG A 443 -39.42 34.35 -6.34
N VAL A 444 -40.07 34.36 -5.17
CA VAL A 444 -39.47 33.83 -3.94
C VAL A 444 -39.20 32.32 -4.03
N VAL A 445 -40.06 31.53 -4.70
CA VAL A 445 -39.87 30.09 -4.87
C VAL A 445 -38.73 29.82 -5.83
N LEU A 446 -38.67 30.54 -6.94
CA LEU A 446 -37.60 30.39 -7.92
C LEU A 446 -36.24 30.85 -7.36
N ALA A 447 -36.20 31.93 -6.61
CA ALA A 447 -34.99 32.44 -5.95
C ALA A 447 -34.45 31.46 -4.87
N ALA A 448 -35.33 30.65 -4.28
CA ALA A 448 -34.93 29.68 -3.27
C ALA A 448 -34.12 28.52 -3.84
N ILE A 449 -34.29 28.18 -5.13
CA ILE A 449 -33.66 27.02 -5.78
C ILE A 449 -32.63 27.39 -6.84
N SER A 450 -32.73 28.62 -7.41
CA SER A 450 -31.90 29.09 -8.52
C SER A 450 -31.09 30.31 -8.10
N GLU A 451 -29.76 30.18 -8.12
CA GLU A 451 -28.87 31.30 -7.84
C GLU A 451 -29.02 32.41 -8.88
N LYS A 452 -29.25 32.10 -10.16
CA LYS A 452 -29.55 33.05 -11.22
C LYS A 452 -30.81 33.85 -10.87
N CYS A 453 -31.88 33.19 -10.49
CA CYS A 453 -33.14 33.82 -10.10
C CYS A 453 -32.99 34.66 -8.83
N ALA A 454 -32.24 34.19 -7.84
CA ALA A 454 -31.96 34.96 -6.63
C ALA A 454 -31.22 36.26 -6.94
N LEU A 455 -30.22 36.23 -7.79
CA LEU A 455 -29.48 37.40 -8.25
C LEU A 455 -30.38 38.33 -9.07
N GLN A 456 -31.14 37.76 -10.01
CA GLN A 456 -32.04 38.49 -10.90
C GLN A 456 -33.12 39.25 -10.11
N PHE A 457 -33.72 38.63 -9.09
CA PHE A 457 -34.78 39.21 -8.29
C PHE A 457 -34.29 40.01 -7.08
N SER A 458 -33.00 40.13 -6.85
CA SER A 458 -32.40 40.88 -5.71
C SER A 458 -32.63 42.39 -5.72
N GLY A 459 -33.34 42.93 -6.71
CA GLY A 459 -33.66 44.34 -6.86
C GLY A 459 -32.55 45.17 -7.51
N ARG A 460 -31.42 44.58 -7.89
CA ARG A 460 -30.34 45.27 -8.63
C ARG A 460 -30.69 45.49 -10.12
N TRP A 461 -31.61 44.72 -10.64
CA TRP A 461 -32.01 44.75 -12.04
C TRP A 461 -33.53 44.96 -12.11
N LYS A 462 -33.97 45.80 -13.07
CA LYS A 462 -35.40 45.87 -13.38
C LYS A 462 -35.75 44.61 -14.15
N VAL A 463 -36.59 43.77 -13.56
CA VAL A 463 -37.09 42.56 -14.18
C VAL A 463 -38.53 42.79 -14.52
N ASP A 464 -38.87 42.59 -15.77
CA ASP A 464 -40.26 42.64 -16.23
C ASP A 464 -41.08 41.52 -15.57
N ASP A 465 -42.38 41.76 -15.40
CA ASP A 465 -43.28 40.76 -14.82
C ASP A 465 -43.54 39.56 -15.77
N VAL A 466 -43.13 39.70 -17.01
CA VAL A 466 -43.19 38.67 -18.06
C VAL A 466 -41.81 38.52 -18.67
N ILE A 467 -41.25 37.31 -18.62
CA ILE A 467 -40.01 36.93 -19.30
C ILE A 467 -40.39 36.07 -20.50
N GLU A 468 -39.98 36.52 -21.67
CA GLU A 468 -40.27 35.83 -22.94
C GLU A 468 -39.03 35.05 -23.37
N TYR A 469 -39.24 33.77 -23.70
CA TYR A 469 -38.27 32.91 -24.36
C TYR A 469 -38.70 32.75 -25.81
N ASP A 470 -38.04 33.46 -26.69
CA ASP A 470 -38.30 33.42 -28.12
C ASP A 470 -37.10 32.79 -28.84
N LYS A 471 -37.36 31.70 -29.57
CA LYS A 471 -36.33 30.94 -30.28
C LYS A 471 -35.70 31.76 -31.41
N ASP A 472 -36.46 32.67 -32.00
CA ASP A 472 -36.02 33.48 -33.13
C ASP A 472 -35.18 34.71 -32.64
N VAL A 473 -35.33 35.08 -31.38
CA VAL A 473 -34.63 36.23 -30.79
C VAL A 473 -33.37 35.77 -30.06
N ASP A 474 -33.45 34.68 -29.27
CA ASP A 474 -32.33 34.13 -28.51
C ASP A 474 -32.34 32.61 -28.54
N PRO A 475 -31.78 31.99 -29.59
CA PRO A 475 -31.75 30.56 -29.73
C PRO A 475 -30.88 29.82 -28.69
N GLU A 476 -29.88 30.51 -28.12
CA GLU A 476 -28.97 29.91 -27.10
C GLU A 476 -29.65 29.80 -25.74
N ASP A 477 -30.41 30.80 -25.31
CA ASP A 477 -31.14 30.81 -24.04
C ASP A 477 -32.56 30.25 -24.16
N PHE A 478 -33.00 29.88 -25.35
CA PHE A 478 -34.34 29.34 -25.59
C PHE A 478 -34.60 28.07 -24.77
N LEU A 479 -35.71 28.05 -24.04
CA LEU A 479 -36.25 26.91 -23.32
C LEU A 479 -37.67 26.61 -23.81
N SER A 480 -37.90 25.34 -24.23
CA SER A 480 -39.23 24.88 -24.64
C SER A 480 -40.21 24.97 -23.45
N TYR A 481 -41.49 25.01 -23.78
CA TYR A 481 -42.55 25.00 -22.74
C TYR A 481 -42.41 23.82 -21.78
N HIS A 482 -42.09 22.64 -22.33
CA HIS A 482 -41.93 21.44 -21.52
C HIS A 482 -40.74 21.55 -20.57
N THR A 483 -39.58 21.94 -21.08
CA THR A 483 -38.37 22.14 -20.27
C THR A 483 -38.59 23.17 -19.16
N LEU A 484 -39.14 24.32 -19.51
CA LEU A 484 -39.41 25.39 -18.57
C LEU A 484 -40.44 25.00 -17.50
N SER A 485 -41.51 24.31 -17.92
CA SER A 485 -42.52 23.79 -17.01
C SER A 485 -41.95 22.76 -16.03
N THR A 486 -41.06 21.87 -16.49
CA THR A 486 -40.37 20.89 -15.65
C THR A 486 -39.50 21.57 -14.60
N ILE A 487 -38.68 22.57 -14.99
CA ILE A 487 -37.82 23.31 -14.07
C ILE A 487 -38.66 24.05 -13.00
N ILE A 488 -39.74 24.74 -13.44
CA ILE A 488 -40.61 25.47 -12.52
C ILE A 488 -41.39 24.50 -11.61
N ASN A 489 -41.86 23.36 -12.11
CA ASN A 489 -42.51 22.34 -11.27
C ASN A 489 -41.54 21.78 -10.24
N TYR A 490 -40.29 21.50 -10.62
CA TYR A 490 -39.24 21.09 -9.68
C TYR A 490 -39.08 22.10 -8.54
N ALA A 491 -39.15 23.40 -8.82
CA ALA A 491 -39.07 24.44 -7.80
C ALA A 491 -40.16 24.34 -6.72
N TYR A 492 -41.33 23.85 -7.06
CA TYR A 492 -42.45 23.71 -6.13
C TYR A 492 -42.56 22.32 -5.50
N GLU A 493 -42.05 21.30 -6.17
CA GLU A 493 -42.28 19.90 -5.80
C GLU A 493 -41.03 19.22 -5.23
N ASP A 494 -39.86 19.80 -5.51
CA ASP A 494 -38.54 19.22 -5.22
C ASP A 494 -38.36 17.82 -5.82
N GLU A 495 -39.24 17.48 -6.75
CA GLU A 495 -39.27 16.20 -7.47
C GLU A 495 -39.66 16.47 -8.92
N ILE A 496 -39.10 15.68 -9.82
CA ILE A 496 -39.48 15.67 -11.24
C ILE A 496 -40.51 14.56 -11.44
N ASN A 497 -41.55 14.85 -12.21
CA ASN A 497 -42.42 13.81 -12.72
C ASN A 497 -41.68 13.02 -13.83
N TRP A 498 -41.05 11.94 -13.43
CA TRP A 498 -40.28 11.10 -14.35
C TRP A 498 -41.13 10.28 -15.30
N GLU A 499 -42.43 10.06 -15.01
CA GLU A 499 -43.32 9.19 -15.82
C GLU A 499 -43.35 9.59 -17.31
N GLU A 500 -43.30 10.90 -17.59
CA GLU A 500 -43.29 11.41 -18.97
C GLU A 500 -41.92 11.32 -19.65
N MET A 501 -40.83 11.22 -18.87
CA MET A 501 -39.44 11.22 -19.33
C MET A 501 -38.76 9.86 -19.12
N GLU A 502 -39.40 8.94 -18.40
CA GLU A 502 -38.83 7.63 -18.12
C GLU A 502 -38.87 6.76 -19.38
N VAL A 503 -37.73 6.20 -19.72
CA VAL A 503 -37.57 5.37 -20.88
C VAL A 503 -37.87 3.93 -20.53
N SER A 504 -38.82 3.38 -21.20
CA SER A 504 -39.19 1.98 -21.07
C SER A 504 -38.47 1.13 -22.14
N GLU A 505 -38.21 -0.12 -21.82
CA GLU A 505 -37.72 -1.09 -22.81
C GLU A 505 -38.73 -1.29 -23.97
N SER A 506 -40.02 -1.06 -23.68
CA SER A 506 -41.11 -1.16 -24.66
C SER A 506 -41.21 0.03 -25.61
N ASP A 507 -40.50 1.15 -25.36
CA ASP A 507 -40.49 2.30 -26.24
C ASP A 507 -39.77 1.95 -27.55
N ASP A 508 -40.27 2.45 -28.68
CA ASP A 508 -39.57 2.37 -29.95
C ASP A 508 -38.32 3.31 -29.97
N ALA A 509 -37.51 3.19 -31.01
CA ALA A 509 -36.27 3.95 -31.12
C ALA A 509 -36.51 5.47 -31.18
N ASP A 510 -37.59 5.90 -31.83
CA ASP A 510 -37.93 7.32 -31.96
C ASP A 510 -38.42 7.90 -30.64
N ALA A 511 -39.29 7.18 -29.92
CA ALA A 511 -39.75 7.59 -28.59
C ALA A 511 -38.57 7.68 -27.59
N LYS A 512 -37.64 6.75 -27.62
CA LYS A 512 -36.42 6.79 -26.83
C LYS A 512 -35.57 8.03 -27.13
N ALA A 513 -35.41 8.34 -28.42
CA ALA A 513 -34.64 9.51 -28.83
C ALA A 513 -35.28 10.81 -28.36
N VAL A 514 -36.59 10.95 -28.49
CA VAL A 514 -37.35 12.15 -28.05
C VAL A 514 -37.22 12.34 -26.52
N LYS A 515 -37.38 11.26 -25.75
CA LYS A 515 -37.25 11.32 -24.29
C LYS A 515 -35.83 11.72 -23.85
N LEU A 516 -34.83 11.21 -24.55
CA LEU A 516 -33.42 11.58 -24.26
C LEU A 516 -33.15 13.04 -24.59
N ASP A 517 -33.59 13.52 -25.75
CA ASP A 517 -33.43 14.93 -26.13
C ASP A 517 -34.14 15.83 -25.11
N LEU A 518 -35.29 15.44 -24.60
CA LEU A 518 -36.00 16.15 -23.56
C LEU A 518 -35.22 16.20 -22.24
N LEU A 519 -34.62 15.07 -21.82
CA LEU A 519 -33.74 15.04 -20.63
C LEU A 519 -32.52 15.96 -20.80
N LEU A 520 -31.89 15.97 -21.97
CA LEU A 520 -30.76 16.85 -22.27
C LEU A 520 -31.20 18.35 -22.28
N ASP A 521 -32.41 18.65 -22.76
CA ASP A 521 -32.96 20.00 -22.73
C ASP A 521 -33.26 20.46 -21.27
N VAL A 522 -33.78 19.57 -20.42
CA VAL A 522 -33.98 19.88 -18.99
C VAL A 522 -32.63 20.09 -18.30
N HIS A 523 -31.59 19.29 -18.64
CA HIS A 523 -30.23 19.50 -18.14
C HIS A 523 -29.68 20.86 -18.54
N LYS A 524 -29.83 21.24 -19.84
CA LYS A 524 -29.46 22.58 -20.33
C LYS A 524 -30.16 23.67 -19.53
N GLY A 525 -31.46 23.56 -19.36
CA GLY A 525 -32.25 24.54 -18.62
C GLY A 525 -31.84 24.64 -17.14
N ALA A 526 -31.55 23.52 -16.50
CA ALA A 526 -31.05 23.49 -15.13
C ALA A 526 -29.68 24.16 -14.99
N ASP A 527 -28.77 23.95 -15.95
CA ASP A 527 -27.46 24.64 -16.00
C ASP A 527 -27.66 26.15 -16.25
N CYS A 528 -28.49 26.52 -17.21
CA CYS A 528 -28.81 27.94 -17.49
C CYS A 528 -29.43 28.68 -16.29
N TRP A 529 -30.21 27.98 -15.48
CA TRP A 529 -30.84 28.54 -14.29
C TRP A 529 -29.99 28.37 -13.03
N LEU A 530 -28.80 27.77 -13.12
CA LEU A 530 -27.91 27.50 -12.01
C LEU A 530 -28.60 26.70 -10.89
N ILE A 531 -29.21 25.57 -11.29
CA ILE A 531 -29.87 24.61 -10.39
C ILE A 531 -29.10 23.27 -10.44
N PRO A 532 -27.93 23.19 -9.78
CA PRO A 532 -27.03 22.04 -9.91
C PRO A 532 -27.65 20.73 -9.42
N ALA A 533 -28.56 20.79 -8.43
CA ALA A 533 -29.24 19.61 -7.94
C ALA A 533 -30.15 18.97 -9.02
N LEU A 534 -30.87 19.80 -9.78
CA LEU A 534 -31.70 19.32 -10.88
C LEU A 534 -30.84 18.78 -12.03
N ALA A 535 -29.76 19.51 -12.40
CA ALA A 535 -28.84 19.05 -13.43
C ALA A 535 -28.26 17.68 -13.11
N SER A 536 -27.80 17.47 -11.86
CA SER A 536 -27.27 16.18 -11.41
C SER A 536 -28.31 15.07 -11.46
N GLN A 537 -29.55 15.31 -10.99
CA GLN A 537 -30.61 14.30 -11.04
C GLN A 537 -30.94 13.88 -12.46
N VAL A 538 -30.99 14.82 -13.39
CA VAL A 538 -31.23 14.53 -14.81
C VAL A 538 -30.07 13.76 -15.42
N GLU A 539 -28.83 14.16 -15.13
CA GLU A 539 -27.63 13.48 -15.61
C GLU A 539 -27.57 12.03 -15.10
N ASP A 540 -27.86 11.78 -13.82
CA ASP A 540 -27.95 10.45 -13.24
C ASP A 540 -29.02 9.58 -13.96
N LYS A 541 -30.18 10.16 -14.29
CA LYS A 541 -31.23 9.44 -15.05
C LYS A 541 -30.76 9.09 -16.47
N ILE A 542 -30.07 10.01 -17.15
CA ILE A 542 -29.49 9.73 -18.47
C ILE A 542 -28.43 8.62 -18.38
N LEU A 543 -27.58 8.62 -17.35
CA LEU A 543 -26.57 7.59 -17.16
C LEU A 543 -27.17 6.21 -16.88
N ILE A 544 -28.22 6.14 -16.05
CA ILE A 544 -28.93 4.90 -15.74
C ILE A 544 -29.62 4.36 -17.01
N ALA A 545 -30.31 5.23 -17.73
CA ALA A 545 -31.00 4.90 -18.96
C ALA A 545 -30.04 4.73 -20.16
N GLY A 546 -28.93 5.41 -20.18
CA GLY A 546 -28.01 5.55 -21.31
C GLY A 546 -27.48 4.23 -21.86
N ARG A 547 -27.28 3.22 -21.03
CA ARG A 547 -26.89 1.88 -21.49
C ARG A 547 -27.95 1.22 -22.37
N ALA A 548 -29.20 1.57 -22.20
CA ALA A 548 -30.32 1.08 -23.03
C ALA A 548 -30.59 1.97 -24.26
N PHE A 549 -30.05 3.20 -24.27
CA PHE A 549 -30.28 4.18 -25.35
C PHE A 549 -29.16 4.27 -26.34
N ILE A 550 -27.90 4.23 -25.86
CA ILE A 550 -26.75 4.43 -26.72
C ILE A 550 -26.56 3.18 -27.58
N ASN A 551 -26.55 3.42 -28.88
CA ASN A 551 -26.26 2.42 -29.88
C ASN A 551 -25.31 2.99 -30.96
N LEU A 552 -24.91 2.16 -31.90
CA LEU A 552 -23.96 2.53 -32.95
C LEU A 552 -24.47 3.67 -33.86
N GLU A 553 -25.79 3.79 -34.03
CA GLU A 553 -26.42 4.78 -34.93
C GLU A 553 -26.55 6.16 -34.26
N ASN A 554 -26.78 6.21 -32.94
CA ASN A 554 -27.14 7.44 -32.26
C ASN A 554 -26.03 8.03 -31.37
N VAL A 555 -24.97 7.28 -31.06
CA VAL A 555 -23.94 7.68 -30.10
C VAL A 555 -23.25 9.00 -30.45
N ILE A 556 -22.97 9.26 -31.72
CA ILE A 556 -22.32 10.50 -32.16
C ILE A 556 -23.26 11.67 -31.93
N ARG A 557 -24.52 11.57 -32.36
CA ARG A 557 -25.55 12.61 -32.17
C ARG A 557 -25.75 12.92 -30.68
N ILE A 558 -25.83 11.89 -29.85
CA ILE A 558 -26.00 12.06 -28.39
C ILE A 558 -24.78 12.76 -27.77
N ARG A 559 -23.57 12.39 -28.21
CA ARG A 559 -22.35 13.01 -27.76
C ARG A 559 -22.29 14.51 -28.11
N GLU A 560 -22.55 14.84 -29.37
CA GLU A 560 -22.59 16.23 -29.84
C GLU A 560 -23.63 17.06 -29.05
N ARG A 561 -24.80 16.46 -28.80
CA ARG A 561 -25.84 17.11 -28.02
C ARG A 561 -25.46 17.29 -26.57
N ALA A 562 -24.85 16.29 -25.93
CA ALA A 562 -24.34 16.34 -24.56
C ALA A 562 -23.25 17.42 -24.41
N GLU A 563 -22.38 17.57 -25.40
CA GLU A 563 -21.38 18.63 -25.44
C GLU A 563 -22.02 20.02 -25.50
N GLN A 564 -23.03 20.21 -26.38
CA GLN A 564 -23.78 21.47 -26.51
C GLN A 564 -24.45 21.87 -25.18
N VAL A 565 -25.00 20.92 -24.43
CA VAL A 565 -25.68 21.17 -23.16
C VAL A 565 -24.78 21.03 -21.93
N ARG A 566 -23.48 20.80 -22.14
CA ARG A 566 -22.46 20.64 -21.10
C ARG A 566 -22.69 19.47 -20.13
N ALA A 567 -23.40 18.42 -20.56
CA ALA A 567 -23.62 17.20 -19.79
C ALA A 567 -22.38 16.29 -19.84
N LYS A 568 -21.35 16.65 -19.06
CA LYS A 568 -20.00 16.02 -19.14
C LYS A 568 -19.97 14.52 -18.84
N ALA A 569 -20.82 14.03 -17.95
CA ALA A 569 -20.85 12.60 -17.64
C ALA A 569 -21.46 11.81 -18.81
N VAL A 570 -22.47 12.35 -19.49
CA VAL A 570 -23.07 11.77 -20.68
C VAL A 570 -22.08 11.79 -21.84
N GLU A 571 -21.37 12.90 -22.04
CA GLU A 571 -20.31 13.03 -23.04
C GLU A 571 -19.23 11.95 -22.86
N ARG A 572 -18.77 11.76 -21.61
CA ARG A 572 -17.79 10.72 -21.28
C ARG A 572 -18.31 9.32 -21.58
N MET A 573 -19.54 9.01 -21.18
CA MET A 573 -20.17 7.72 -21.46
C MET A 573 -20.23 7.43 -22.96
N CYS A 574 -20.59 8.42 -23.77
CA CYS A 574 -20.58 8.29 -25.23
C CYS A 574 -19.17 8.10 -25.78
N ALA A 575 -18.18 8.83 -25.25
CA ALA A 575 -16.78 8.69 -25.66
C ALA A 575 -16.23 7.28 -25.35
N GLU A 576 -16.55 6.74 -24.18
CA GLU A 576 -16.18 5.36 -23.80
C GLU A 576 -16.82 4.33 -24.72
N PHE A 577 -18.10 4.50 -25.06
CA PHE A 577 -18.79 3.63 -26.01
C PHE A 577 -18.17 3.68 -27.40
N ILE A 578 -17.86 4.88 -27.91
CA ILE A 578 -17.19 5.07 -29.20
C ILE A 578 -15.82 4.40 -29.21
N GLU A 579 -15.02 4.56 -28.15
CA GLU A 579 -13.69 3.96 -28.06
C GLU A 579 -13.76 2.42 -28.06
N GLN A 580 -14.71 1.85 -27.34
CA GLN A 580 -14.93 0.39 -27.30
C GLN A 580 -15.42 -0.20 -28.64
N ASN A 581 -16.10 0.58 -29.47
CA ASN A 581 -16.70 0.14 -30.70
C ASN A 581 -16.20 0.91 -31.94
N ARG A 582 -14.99 1.51 -31.88
CA ARG A 582 -14.47 2.47 -32.86
C ARG A 582 -14.64 2.03 -34.31
N ASP A 583 -14.14 0.86 -34.68
CA ASP A 583 -14.15 0.35 -36.05
C ASP A 583 -15.59 0.17 -36.62
N THR A 584 -16.53 -0.15 -35.73
CA THR A 584 -17.93 -0.38 -36.12
C THR A 584 -18.69 0.94 -36.25
N VAL A 585 -18.45 1.88 -35.31
CA VAL A 585 -19.04 3.22 -35.35
C VAL A 585 -18.57 3.97 -36.59
N GLU A 586 -17.29 3.91 -36.94
CA GLU A 586 -16.76 4.53 -38.16
C GLU A 586 -17.39 3.96 -39.43
N LYS A 587 -17.64 2.66 -39.51
CA LYS A 587 -18.31 2.03 -40.66
C LYS A 587 -19.77 2.44 -40.78
N VAL A 588 -20.51 2.48 -39.70
CA VAL A 588 -21.94 2.91 -39.69
C VAL A 588 -22.05 4.36 -40.16
N HIS A 589 -21.21 5.26 -39.62
CA HIS A 589 -21.30 6.69 -39.95
C HIS A 589 -20.63 7.09 -41.28
N SER A 590 -19.77 6.24 -41.83
CA SER A 590 -19.23 6.42 -43.20
C SER A 590 -20.14 5.86 -44.30
N GLY A 591 -21.27 5.25 -43.95
CA GLY A 591 -22.20 4.66 -44.88
C GLY A 591 -21.71 3.36 -45.56
N ILE A 592 -20.77 2.66 -44.89
CA ILE A 592 -20.17 1.40 -45.38
C ILE A 592 -20.95 0.17 -44.88
N LEU A 593 -21.85 0.35 -43.90
CA LEU A 593 -22.74 -0.70 -43.39
C LEU A 593 -24.18 -0.41 -43.72
#